data_89c063b9eb3c0685ec801db13762602d
#
_entry.id   89c063b9eb3c0685ec801db13762602d
#
_cell.length_a   1.000
_cell.length_b   1.000
_cell.length_c   1.000
_cell.angle_alpha   90.00
_cell.angle_beta   90.00
_cell.angle_gamma   90.00
#
_symmetry.space_group_name_H-M   'P 1'
#
loop_
_entity.id
_entity.type
_entity.pdbx_description
1 polymer ?
#
loop_
_entity_poly.entity_id
_entity_poly.type
_entity_poly.pdbx_seq_one_letter_code
_entity_poly.pdbx_strand_id
1 'polypeptide(L)'
;MKVFIPHNHRRCQVCSQGFFSDNPIIFEAIGEHEALVKHETLSKYETLAKYKTRAKIVPTDKAEGYDGIMQGGIVTALHDSAMLHCLFQNNITAMTVSLASRFHHPISIGQELEVRAQWVKSRRNIYFLESQITQCGKLCSSAQSQFMSSHSLSIRCSLSR
;
A
#
# COMPACT_ATOMS: atom_id res chain seq x y z
N MET A 1 -0.69 6.52 -15.05
CA MET A 1 -0.68 7.95 -14.63
C MET A 1 -0.28 8.03 -13.17
N LYS A 2 0.67 8.91 -12.80
CA LYS A 2 1.12 9.07 -11.40
C LYS A 2 -0.04 9.46 -10.48
N VAL A 3 -0.15 8.80 -9.34
CA VAL A 3 -1.16 9.14 -8.32
C VAL A 3 -0.76 10.41 -7.60
N PHE A 4 -1.70 11.34 -7.46
CA PHE A 4 -1.47 12.60 -6.75
C PHE A 4 -1.49 12.36 -5.22
N ILE A 5 -0.48 12.90 -4.53
CA ILE A 5 -0.39 12.82 -3.05
C ILE A 5 -1.06 14.08 -2.47
N PRO A 6 -2.07 13.95 -1.59
CA PRO A 6 -2.72 15.07 -0.94
C PRO A 6 -1.74 15.94 -0.15
N HIS A 7 -2.04 17.25 -0.04
CA HIS A 7 -1.17 18.22 0.63
C HIS A 7 -0.82 17.83 2.07
N ASN A 8 -1.77 17.29 2.82
CA ASN A 8 -1.60 16.83 4.21
C ASN A 8 -0.84 15.49 4.35
N HIS A 9 -0.47 14.84 3.25
CA HIS A 9 0.30 13.58 3.23
C HIS A 9 1.74 13.72 2.69
N ARG A 10 2.17 14.93 2.32
CA ARG A 10 3.48 15.19 1.71
C ARG A 10 4.69 14.88 2.59
N ARG A 11 4.50 14.76 3.90
CA ARG A 11 5.55 14.42 4.88
C ARG A 11 5.57 12.94 5.26
N CYS A 12 4.81 12.11 4.58
CA CYS A 12 4.81 10.68 4.87
C CYS A 12 6.22 10.08 4.70
N GLN A 13 6.74 9.50 5.77
CA GLN A 13 8.09 8.93 5.78
C GLN A 13 8.20 7.73 4.84
N VAL A 14 7.12 6.98 4.65
CA VAL A 14 7.11 5.76 3.84
C VAL A 14 7.08 6.07 2.35
N CYS A 15 6.11 6.86 1.88
CA CYS A 15 5.88 7.05 0.45
C CYS A 15 6.42 8.37 -0.13
N SER A 16 6.66 9.39 0.71
CA SER A 16 7.07 10.73 0.23
C SER A 16 8.54 11.07 0.52
N GLN A 17 9.17 10.25 1.34
CA GLN A 17 10.59 10.37 1.68
C GLN A 17 11.32 9.09 1.25
N GLY A 18 12.59 9.16 0.94
CA GLY A 18 13.40 7.99 0.64
C GLY A 18 13.73 7.16 1.89
N PHE A 19 12.71 6.65 2.59
CA PHE A 19 12.86 5.98 3.88
C PHE A 19 13.57 4.64 3.77
N PHE A 20 13.19 3.80 2.81
CA PHE A 20 13.74 2.46 2.62
C PHE A 20 14.16 2.17 1.18
N SER A 21 14.25 3.20 0.38
CA SER A 21 14.80 3.19 -0.98
C SER A 21 15.51 4.52 -1.21
N ASP A 22 16.28 4.63 -2.29
CA ASP A 22 17.06 5.86 -2.57
C ASP A 22 16.15 7.03 -2.98
N ASN A 23 14.94 6.73 -3.46
CA ASN A 23 14.00 7.73 -3.95
C ASN A 23 12.62 7.56 -3.30
N PRO A 24 11.81 8.62 -3.23
CA PRO A 24 10.41 8.51 -2.89
C PRO A 24 9.67 7.52 -3.79
N ILE A 25 8.69 6.81 -3.24
CA ILE A 25 7.89 5.83 -3.98
C ILE A 25 6.94 6.56 -4.93
N ILE A 26 6.96 6.18 -6.20
CA ILE A 26 6.02 6.69 -7.20
C ILE A 26 4.96 5.62 -7.44
N PHE A 27 3.75 5.89 -6.97
CA PHE A 27 2.59 5.06 -7.26
C PHE A 27 1.91 5.52 -8.55
N GLU A 28 1.58 4.56 -9.39
CA GLU A 28 0.89 4.76 -10.66
C GLU A 28 -0.48 4.12 -10.63
N ALA A 29 -1.46 4.80 -11.21
CA ALA A 29 -2.77 4.21 -11.48
C ALA A 29 -2.64 3.17 -12.59
N ILE A 30 -3.22 1.98 -12.38
CA ILE A 30 -3.22 0.89 -13.37
C ILE A 30 -4.59 0.86 -14.07
N GLY A 31 -4.58 0.60 -15.41
CA GLY A 31 -5.79 0.32 -16.16
C GLY A 31 -6.45 -1.02 -15.80
N GLU A 32 -7.69 -1.21 -16.23
CA GLU A 32 -8.53 -2.37 -15.88
C GLU A 32 -7.96 -3.75 -16.29
N HIS A 33 -6.98 -3.79 -17.20
CA HIS A 33 -6.45 -5.03 -17.77
C HIS A 33 -5.28 -5.66 -17.01
N GLU A 34 -4.71 -4.98 -16.01
CA GLU A 34 -3.61 -5.53 -15.19
C GLU A 34 -4.16 -6.06 -13.85
N ALA A 35 -4.58 -7.32 -13.83
CA ALA A 35 -5.09 -7.96 -12.61
C ALA A 35 -3.96 -8.30 -11.61
N LEU A 36 -4.32 -8.38 -10.33
CA LEU A 36 -3.47 -9.01 -9.31
C LEU A 36 -3.29 -10.51 -9.63
N VAL A 37 -2.17 -11.08 -9.21
CA VAL A 37 -1.94 -12.53 -9.31
C VAL A 37 -3.05 -13.24 -8.52
N LYS A 38 -3.73 -14.17 -9.18
CA LYS A 38 -4.81 -14.94 -8.54
C LYS A 38 -4.21 -15.80 -7.43
N HIS A 39 -4.54 -15.46 -6.20
CA HIS A 39 -4.33 -16.34 -5.05
C HIS A 39 -5.70 -16.82 -4.58
N GLU A 40 -5.87 -18.11 -4.31
CA GLU A 40 -7.16 -18.77 -4.06
C GLU A 40 -8.01 -18.13 -2.95
N THR A 41 -7.43 -17.33 -2.09
CA THR A 41 -8.11 -16.66 -0.97
C THR A 41 -8.70 -15.28 -1.31
N LEU A 42 -8.37 -14.68 -2.45
CA LEU A 42 -8.74 -13.29 -2.79
C LEU A 42 -9.78 -13.17 -3.92
N SER A 43 -10.17 -14.28 -4.55
CA SER A 43 -10.84 -14.28 -5.87
C SER A 43 -12.34 -13.94 -5.89
N LYS A 44 -13.00 -13.73 -4.76
CA LYS A 44 -14.48 -13.56 -4.73
C LYS A 44 -15.02 -12.22 -5.23
N TYR A 45 -14.17 -11.21 -5.54
CA TYR A 45 -14.62 -9.84 -5.83
C TYR A 45 -14.00 -9.23 -7.10
N GLU A 46 -13.70 -10.03 -8.10
CA GLU A 46 -13.04 -9.57 -9.36
C GLU A 46 -13.82 -8.48 -10.13
N THR A 47 -15.10 -8.31 -9.87
CA THR A 47 -15.99 -7.46 -10.68
C THR A 47 -16.06 -6.00 -10.26
N LEU A 48 -15.45 -5.61 -9.14
CA LEU A 48 -15.61 -4.27 -8.56
C LEU A 48 -14.31 -3.49 -8.31
N ALA A 49 -13.16 -4.04 -8.65
CA ALA A 49 -11.88 -3.37 -8.43
C ALA A 49 -11.68 -2.21 -9.43
N LYS A 50 -12.35 -1.09 -9.14
CA LYS A 50 -12.37 0.09 -10.00
C LYS A 50 -11.06 0.88 -9.97
N TYR A 51 -10.31 0.81 -8.88
CA TYR A 51 -9.11 1.60 -8.65
C TYR A 51 -7.96 0.71 -8.22
N LYS A 52 -6.91 0.72 -9.02
CA LYS A 52 -5.70 -0.07 -8.82
C LYS A 52 -4.48 0.82 -8.87
N THR A 53 -3.48 0.50 -8.06
CA THR A 53 -2.18 1.16 -8.08
C THR A 53 -1.05 0.15 -8.16
N ARG A 54 0.09 0.60 -8.66
CA ARG A 54 1.36 -0.13 -8.58
C ARG A 54 2.51 0.82 -8.29
N ALA A 55 3.57 0.28 -7.71
CA ALA A 55 4.88 0.90 -7.68
C ALA A 55 5.97 -0.15 -7.81
N LYS A 56 7.09 0.23 -8.42
CA LYS A 56 8.32 -0.55 -8.48
C LYS A 56 9.37 0.10 -7.61
N ILE A 57 10.04 -0.68 -6.80
CA ILE A 57 10.96 -0.21 -5.76
C ILE A 57 12.15 -1.16 -5.69
N VAL A 58 13.34 -0.60 -5.53
CA VAL A 58 14.54 -1.35 -5.13
C VAL A 58 14.79 -1.04 -3.66
N PRO A 59 14.49 -1.96 -2.72
CA PRO A 59 14.76 -1.75 -1.31
C PRO A 59 16.26 -1.75 -1.06
N THR A 60 16.74 -0.79 -0.26
CA THR A 60 18.13 -0.65 0.15
C THR A 60 18.36 -1.24 1.54
N ASP A 61 19.59 -1.17 2.05
CA ASP A 61 19.96 -1.57 3.41
C ASP A 61 19.14 -0.87 4.50
N LYS A 62 18.58 0.31 4.22
CA LYS A 62 17.61 0.99 5.12
C LYS A 62 16.36 0.18 5.41
N ALA A 63 16.01 -0.75 4.52
CA ALA A 63 14.85 -1.64 4.68
C ALA A 63 15.22 -2.99 5.29
N GLU A 64 16.50 -3.23 5.59
CA GLU A 64 16.99 -4.53 6.02
C GLU A 64 16.54 -4.88 7.44
N GLY A 65 16.15 -6.14 7.63
CA GLY A 65 15.92 -6.75 8.93
C GLY A 65 17.00 -7.78 9.24
N TYR A 66 16.86 -8.99 8.71
CA TYR A 66 17.97 -9.94 8.64
C TYR A 66 18.83 -9.67 7.42
N ASP A 67 20.10 -10.10 7.45
CA ASP A 67 21.07 -9.88 6.38
C ASP A 67 20.49 -10.20 5.00
N GLY A 68 20.45 -9.19 4.12
CA GLY A 68 19.93 -9.29 2.77
C GLY A 68 18.41 -9.40 2.63
N ILE A 69 17.63 -9.32 3.72
CA ILE A 69 16.19 -9.53 3.72
C ILE A 69 15.45 -8.31 4.26
N MET A 70 14.43 -7.88 3.54
CA MET A 70 13.58 -6.76 3.92
C MET A 70 12.79 -7.06 5.20
N GLN A 71 12.79 -6.11 6.14
CA GLN A 71 12.12 -6.22 7.43
C GLN A 71 10.59 -6.24 7.27
N GLY A 72 9.91 -7.17 7.98
CA GLY A 72 8.47 -7.43 7.80
C GLY A 72 7.57 -6.23 8.09
N GLY A 73 7.91 -5.40 9.09
CA GLY A 73 7.14 -4.16 9.36
C GLY A 73 7.23 -3.15 8.23
N ILE A 74 8.39 -3.07 7.55
CA ILE A 74 8.57 -2.20 6.37
C ILE A 74 7.79 -2.76 5.17
N VAL A 75 7.77 -4.07 4.98
CA VAL A 75 6.90 -4.74 3.99
C VAL A 75 5.43 -4.38 4.24
N THR A 76 4.99 -4.43 5.49
CA THR A 76 3.63 -4.07 5.90
C THR A 76 3.34 -2.57 5.64
N ALA A 77 4.28 -1.69 5.93
CA ALA A 77 4.16 -0.25 5.64
C ALA A 77 4.04 0.03 4.13
N LEU A 78 4.73 -0.75 3.30
CA LEU A 78 4.61 -0.65 1.84
C LEU A 78 3.22 -1.08 1.36
N HIS A 79 2.64 -2.14 1.93
CA HIS A 79 1.26 -2.53 1.65
C HIS A 79 0.27 -1.43 2.00
N ASP A 80 0.40 -0.84 3.19
CA ASP A 80 -0.46 0.26 3.66
C ASP A 80 -0.41 1.45 2.70
N SER A 81 0.78 1.88 2.33
CA SER A 81 0.99 2.99 1.39
C SER A 81 0.37 2.70 0.01
N ALA A 82 0.55 1.51 -0.52
CA ALA A 82 0.01 1.13 -1.83
C ALA A 82 -1.53 1.16 -1.84
N MET A 83 -2.16 0.64 -0.79
CA MET A 83 -3.61 0.65 -0.64
C MET A 83 -4.16 2.06 -0.45
N LEU A 84 -3.50 2.89 0.37
CA LEU A 84 -3.91 4.28 0.57
C LEU A 84 -3.88 5.08 -0.73
N HIS A 85 -2.91 4.82 -1.62
CA HIS A 85 -2.83 5.49 -2.92
C HIS A 85 -3.99 5.13 -3.86
N CYS A 86 -4.64 3.96 -3.68
CA CYS A 86 -5.90 3.67 -4.39
C CYS A 86 -7.00 4.67 -4.02
N LEU A 87 -7.06 5.09 -2.76
CA LEU A 87 -8.04 6.08 -2.27
C LEU A 87 -7.68 7.49 -2.74
N PHE A 88 -6.39 7.83 -2.78
CA PHE A 88 -5.93 9.13 -3.28
C PHE A 88 -6.31 9.39 -4.74
N GLN A 89 -6.42 8.36 -5.57
CA GLN A 89 -6.92 8.49 -6.95
C GLN A 89 -8.32 9.11 -7.02
N ASN A 90 -9.08 9.01 -5.92
CA ASN A 90 -10.45 9.53 -5.80
C ASN A 90 -10.55 10.72 -4.84
N ASN A 91 -9.43 11.36 -4.52
CA ASN A 91 -9.37 12.44 -3.54
C ASN A 91 -9.94 12.05 -2.16
N ILE A 92 -9.88 10.76 -1.81
CA ILE A 92 -10.32 10.26 -0.51
C ILE A 92 -9.11 10.26 0.43
N THR A 93 -9.21 11.03 1.51
CA THR A 93 -8.28 10.98 2.64
C THR A 93 -8.86 10.05 3.69
N ALA A 94 -8.08 9.05 4.08
CA ALA A 94 -8.54 8.03 5.01
C ALA A 94 -7.40 7.57 5.93
N MET A 95 -7.74 6.98 7.05
CA MET A 95 -6.81 6.41 8.02
C MET A 95 -6.98 4.92 8.11
N THR A 96 -5.89 4.19 8.29
CA THR A 96 -5.87 2.75 8.47
C THR A 96 -6.58 2.38 9.78
N VAL A 97 -7.59 1.53 9.69
CA VAL A 97 -8.34 1.01 10.85
C VAL A 97 -7.83 -0.38 11.23
N SER A 98 -7.61 -1.21 10.22
CA SER A 98 -7.03 -2.54 10.42
C SER A 98 -6.18 -2.93 9.22
N LEU A 99 -5.13 -3.70 9.46
CA LEU A 99 -4.23 -4.20 8.44
C LEU A 99 -3.75 -5.59 8.83
N ALA A 100 -3.94 -6.54 7.94
CA ALA A 100 -3.45 -7.90 8.09
C ALA A 100 -2.53 -8.23 6.93
N SER A 101 -1.28 -8.56 7.22
CA SER A 101 -0.27 -8.97 6.25
C SER A 101 0.04 -10.46 6.37
N ARG A 102 0.29 -11.10 5.22
CA ARG A 102 0.76 -12.47 5.14
C ARG A 102 2.06 -12.51 4.33
N PHE A 103 3.07 -13.18 4.87
CA PHE A 103 4.39 -13.32 4.27
C PHE A 103 4.52 -14.74 3.69
N HIS A 104 4.81 -14.83 2.40
CA HIS A 104 4.90 -16.10 1.66
C HIS A 104 6.35 -16.45 1.36
N HIS A 105 7.16 -15.45 0.95
CA HIS A 105 8.59 -15.60 0.65
C HIS A 105 9.36 -14.37 1.12
N PRO A 106 10.63 -14.52 1.54
CA PRO A 106 11.50 -13.40 1.84
C PRO A 106 11.63 -12.45 0.64
N ILE A 107 11.77 -11.15 0.91
CA ILE A 107 12.04 -10.13 -0.09
C ILE A 107 13.51 -9.72 0.05
N SER A 108 14.27 -9.88 -1.03
CA SER A 108 15.68 -9.56 -1.05
C SER A 108 15.94 -8.07 -1.20
N ILE A 109 16.90 -7.56 -0.44
CA ILE A 109 17.45 -6.20 -0.59
C ILE A 109 18.21 -6.10 -1.93
N GLY A 110 18.19 -4.92 -2.54
CA GLY A 110 18.93 -4.65 -3.78
C GLY A 110 18.30 -5.20 -5.06
N GLN A 111 17.14 -5.88 -4.97
CA GLN A 111 16.42 -6.39 -6.13
C GLN A 111 15.06 -5.68 -6.28
N GLU A 112 14.69 -5.33 -7.50
CA GLU A 112 13.39 -4.68 -7.75
C GLU A 112 12.24 -5.58 -7.30
N LEU A 113 11.32 -5.00 -6.56
CA LEU A 113 10.01 -5.56 -6.24
C LEU A 113 8.91 -4.72 -6.90
N GLU A 114 7.75 -5.31 -7.08
CA GLU A 114 6.54 -4.61 -7.47
C GLU A 114 5.48 -4.80 -6.39
N VAL A 115 4.90 -3.69 -5.93
CA VAL A 115 3.69 -3.69 -5.12
C VAL A 115 2.50 -3.26 -5.96
N ARG A 116 1.40 -4.01 -5.86
CA ARG A 116 0.11 -3.69 -6.48
C ARG A 116 -0.95 -3.66 -5.41
N ALA A 117 -1.89 -2.74 -5.53
CA ALA A 117 -3.05 -2.66 -4.64
C ALA A 117 -4.33 -2.39 -5.41
N GLN A 118 -5.46 -2.78 -4.83
CA GLN A 118 -6.77 -2.51 -5.38
C GLN A 118 -7.80 -2.22 -4.29
N TRP A 119 -8.73 -1.33 -4.63
CA TRP A 119 -9.91 -1.07 -3.83
C TRP A 119 -10.98 -2.11 -4.19
N VAL A 120 -11.37 -2.93 -3.20
CA VAL A 120 -12.28 -4.07 -3.40
C VAL A 120 -13.74 -3.64 -3.24
N LYS A 121 -14.06 -2.99 -2.13
CA LYS A 121 -15.43 -2.53 -1.80
C LYS A 121 -15.41 -1.41 -0.78
N SER A 122 -16.55 -0.75 -0.62
CA SER A 122 -16.79 0.18 0.48
C SER A 122 -18.12 -0.10 1.16
N ARG A 123 -18.21 0.25 2.43
CA ARG A 123 -19.45 0.22 3.20
C ARG A 123 -19.49 1.46 4.08
N ARG A 124 -20.41 2.38 3.78
CA ARG A 124 -20.46 3.72 4.41
C ARG A 124 -19.13 4.44 4.20
N ASN A 125 -18.42 4.81 5.29
CA ASN A 125 -17.13 5.48 5.30
C ASN A 125 -15.93 4.52 5.47
N ILE A 126 -16.16 3.20 5.40
CA ILE A 126 -15.12 2.17 5.48
C ILE A 126 -14.82 1.65 4.08
N TYR A 127 -13.54 1.61 3.73
CA TYR A 127 -12.99 1.14 2.47
C TYR A 127 -12.18 -0.12 2.70
N PHE A 128 -12.45 -1.17 1.92
CA PHE A 128 -11.76 -2.46 1.98
C PHE A 128 -10.83 -2.56 0.79
N LEU A 129 -9.55 -2.72 1.08
CA LEU A 129 -8.49 -2.80 0.08
C LEU A 129 -7.64 -4.04 0.30
N GLU A 130 -6.95 -4.44 -0.76
CA GLU A 130 -5.99 -5.53 -0.74
C GLU A 130 -4.77 -5.18 -1.58
N SER A 131 -3.65 -5.82 -1.29
CA SER A 131 -2.40 -5.61 -2.00
C SER A 131 -1.53 -6.85 -2.04
N GLN A 132 -0.63 -6.90 -3.02
CA GLN A 132 0.34 -7.95 -3.23
C GLN A 132 1.71 -7.35 -3.53
N ILE A 133 2.75 -7.99 -3.04
CA ILE A 133 4.14 -7.68 -3.37
C ILE A 133 4.74 -8.91 -4.05
N THR A 134 5.32 -8.68 -5.22
CA THR A 134 6.02 -9.69 -6.01
C THR A 134 7.48 -9.29 -6.22
N GLN A 135 8.38 -10.27 -6.24
CA GLN A 135 9.78 -10.10 -6.59
C GLN A 135 10.24 -11.30 -7.42
N CYS A 136 10.92 -11.07 -8.52
CA CYS A 136 11.37 -12.13 -9.45
C CYS A 136 10.22 -13.06 -9.87
N GLY A 137 9.03 -12.50 -10.12
CA GLY A 137 7.85 -13.27 -10.55
C GLY A 137 7.18 -14.10 -9.45
N LYS A 138 7.66 -14.04 -8.19
CA LYS A 138 7.08 -14.77 -7.05
C LYS A 138 6.25 -13.84 -6.18
N LEU A 139 5.09 -14.31 -5.70
CA LEU A 139 4.32 -13.64 -4.67
C LEU A 139 5.05 -13.75 -3.32
N CYS A 140 5.57 -12.64 -2.82
CA CYS A 140 6.32 -12.59 -1.57
C CYS A 140 5.44 -12.23 -0.37
N SER A 141 4.48 -11.33 -0.56
CA SER A 141 3.58 -10.91 0.51
C SER A 141 2.23 -10.48 -0.03
N SER A 142 1.19 -10.62 0.79
CA SER A 142 -0.16 -10.11 0.51
C SER A 142 -0.73 -9.45 1.76
N ALA A 143 -1.64 -8.48 1.57
CA ALA A 143 -2.29 -7.81 2.69
C ALA A 143 -3.73 -7.44 2.37
N GLN A 144 -4.53 -7.33 3.42
CA GLN A 144 -5.89 -6.79 3.40
C GLN A 144 -6.00 -5.72 4.45
N SER A 145 -6.68 -4.63 4.13
CA SER A 145 -6.83 -3.48 5.03
C SER A 145 -8.21 -2.88 4.96
N GLN A 146 -8.59 -2.24 6.07
CA GLN A 146 -9.75 -1.37 6.16
C GLN A 146 -9.26 0.05 6.46
N PHE A 147 -9.77 1.00 5.71
CA PHE A 147 -9.53 2.42 5.90
C PHE A 147 -10.84 3.13 6.21
N MET A 148 -10.78 4.18 7.01
CA MET A 148 -11.92 5.02 7.30
C MET A 148 -11.65 6.45 6.84
N SER A 149 -12.60 7.06 6.10
CA SER A 149 -12.45 8.44 5.65
C SER A 149 -12.49 9.42 6.82
N SER A 150 -11.66 10.46 6.74
CA SER A 150 -11.45 11.45 7.80
C SER A 150 -12.56 12.48 7.96
N HIS A 151 -13.65 12.43 7.19
CA HIS A 151 -14.75 13.39 7.31
C HIS A 151 -15.46 13.41 8.67
N SER A 152 -15.16 12.47 9.57
CA SER A 152 -15.69 12.41 10.94
C SER A 152 -14.65 12.56 12.05
N LEU A 153 -13.37 12.70 11.71
CA LEU A 153 -12.30 12.86 12.69
C LEU A 153 -11.81 14.30 12.75
N SER A 154 -12.66 15.23 13.25
CA SER A 154 -12.13 16.39 13.93
C SER A 154 -11.52 15.91 15.26
N ILE A 155 -10.32 15.38 15.21
CA ILE A 155 -9.51 15.19 16.42
C ILE A 155 -9.15 16.61 16.89
N ARG A 156 -10.04 17.22 17.63
CA ARG A 156 -9.64 18.28 18.56
C ARG A 156 -8.83 17.59 19.66
N CYS A 157 -7.54 17.43 19.43
CA CYS A 157 -6.60 17.30 20.52
C CYS A 157 -6.61 18.64 21.26
N SER A 158 -7.54 18.83 22.20
CA SER A 158 -7.46 19.89 23.18
C SER A 158 -6.29 19.53 24.08
N LEU A 159 -5.10 20.04 23.75
CA LEU A 159 -4.04 20.21 24.72
C LEU A 159 -4.54 21.22 25.76
N SER A 160 -5.24 20.72 26.78
CA SER A 160 -5.41 21.47 28.02
C SER A 160 -4.04 21.49 28.71
N ARG A 161 -3.54 22.67 28.92
CA ARG A 161 -2.36 23.01 29.73
C ARG A 161 -2.54 22.56 31.17
#